data_582ec7e31cd22d640f3437c92a66a798
#
_entry.id   582ec7e31cd22d640f3437c92a66a798
#
_cell.length_a   1.000
_cell.length_b   1.000
_cell.length_c   1.000
_cell.angle_alpha   90.00
_cell.angle_beta   90.00
_cell.angle_gamma   90.00
#
_symmetry.space_group_name_H-M   'P 1'
#
loop_
_entity.id
_entity.type
_entity.pdbx_description
1 polymer ?
#
loop_
_entity_poly.entity_id
_entity_poly.type
_entity_poly.pdbx_seq_one_letter_code
_entity_poly.pdbx_strand_id
1 'polypeptide(L)'
;MIYDQLKEANPAALTLAGFKKAYLGFALQAGNDALAVYDYDKCIDVLMDEENMSREEAMESFAFNEAEEYFGENTPLILVRR
;
A
#
# COMPACT_ATOMS: atom_id res chain seq x y z
N MET A 1 6.01 5.43 -15.53
CA MET A 1 5.69 4.36 -14.56
C MET A 1 4.84 4.93 -13.44
N ILE A 2 4.02 4.09 -12.85
CA ILE A 2 3.05 4.53 -11.83
C ILE A 2 3.71 5.15 -10.59
N TYR A 3 4.92 4.72 -10.24
CA TYR A 3 5.61 5.21 -9.03
C TYR A 3 6.63 6.32 -9.28
N ASP A 4 6.76 6.81 -10.50
CA ASP A 4 7.81 7.78 -10.82
C ASP A 4 7.73 9.06 -9.99
N GLN A 5 6.55 9.63 -9.84
CA GLN A 5 6.38 10.86 -9.08
C GLN A 5 6.66 10.64 -7.59
N LEU A 6 6.24 9.50 -7.06
CA LEU A 6 6.54 9.14 -5.68
C LEU A 6 8.06 9.08 -5.47
N LYS A 7 8.77 8.42 -6.37
CA LYS A 7 10.22 8.23 -6.23
C LYS A 7 10.98 9.53 -6.43
N GLU A 8 10.44 10.46 -7.21
CA GLU A 8 11.02 11.79 -7.31
C GLU A 8 10.87 12.56 -6.01
N ALA A 9 9.69 12.44 -5.37
CA ALA A 9 9.43 13.13 -4.12
C ALA A 9 10.16 12.49 -2.93
N ASN A 10 10.32 11.15 -2.95
CA ASN A 10 11.01 10.42 -1.90
C ASN A 10 11.61 9.13 -2.47
N PRO A 11 12.89 9.14 -2.84
CA PRO A 11 13.53 7.94 -3.40
C PRO A 11 13.54 6.73 -2.45
N ALA A 12 13.43 6.98 -1.15
CA ALA A 12 13.42 5.91 -0.15
C ALA A 12 12.02 5.35 0.14
N ALA A 13 10.97 5.91 -0.49
CA ALA A 13 9.60 5.45 -0.24
C ALA A 13 9.44 3.98 -0.60
N LEU A 14 8.82 3.22 0.29
CA LEU A 14 8.55 1.81 0.06
C LEU A 14 7.23 1.65 -0.70
N THR A 15 7.14 0.60 -1.50
CA THR A 15 5.93 0.25 -2.24
C THR A 15 5.53 -1.17 -1.91
N LEU A 16 4.23 -1.46 -2.02
CA LEU A 16 3.73 -2.80 -1.74
C LEU A 16 3.87 -3.67 -2.99
N ALA A 17 4.67 -4.74 -2.89
CA ALA A 17 4.85 -5.67 -3.99
C ALA A 17 3.53 -6.39 -4.29
N GLY A 18 3.12 -6.38 -5.56
CA GLY A 18 1.90 -7.06 -5.98
C GLY A 18 0.61 -6.26 -5.85
N PHE A 19 0.68 -5.03 -5.33
CA PHE A 19 -0.53 -4.22 -5.09
C PHE A 19 -0.60 -2.97 -5.96
N LYS A 20 0.03 -3.00 -7.11
CA LYS A 20 0.03 -1.85 -8.02
C LYS A 20 -1.37 -1.36 -8.36
N LYS A 21 -2.31 -2.27 -8.53
CA LYS A 21 -3.71 -1.95 -8.86
C LYS A 21 -4.41 -1.17 -7.75
N ALA A 22 -3.93 -1.26 -6.53
CA ALA A 22 -4.51 -0.59 -5.38
C ALA A 22 -3.84 0.76 -5.09
N TYR A 23 -2.78 1.11 -5.81
CA TYR A 23 -2.05 2.36 -5.59
C TYR A 23 -2.90 3.56 -5.96
N LEU A 24 -3.03 4.51 -5.05
CA LEU A 24 -3.80 5.74 -5.27
C LEU A 24 -2.94 6.94 -5.63
N GLY A 25 -1.72 6.98 -5.12
CA GLY A 25 -0.85 8.12 -5.27
C GLY A 25 0.06 8.23 -4.07
N PHE A 26 0.56 9.42 -3.77
CA PHE A 26 1.39 9.61 -2.59
C PHE A 26 0.86 10.77 -1.76
N ALA A 27 1.13 10.70 -0.46
CA ALA A 27 0.70 11.72 0.48
C ALA A 27 1.90 12.57 0.89
N LEU A 28 1.67 13.87 1.04
CA LEU A 28 2.65 14.81 1.54
C LEU A 28 2.26 15.22 2.95
N GLN A 29 3.24 15.24 3.84
CA GLN A 29 3.02 15.69 5.21
C GLN A 29 4.08 16.73 5.53
N ALA A 30 3.67 17.86 6.12
CA ALA A 30 4.58 18.94 6.45
C ALA A 30 5.75 18.42 7.28
N GLY A 31 6.98 18.68 6.80
CA GLY A 31 8.18 18.26 7.50
C GLY A 31 8.59 16.81 7.29
N ASN A 32 7.85 16.05 6.48
CA ASN A 32 8.15 14.65 6.19
C ASN A 32 8.18 14.38 4.70
N ASP A 33 8.81 13.27 4.34
CA ASP A 33 8.88 12.82 2.95
C ASP A 33 7.56 12.22 2.49
N ALA A 34 7.39 12.18 1.17
CA ALA A 34 6.20 11.59 0.56
C ALA A 34 6.12 10.09 0.83
N LEU A 35 4.92 9.59 1.05
CA LEU A 35 4.67 8.16 1.27
C LEU A 35 3.63 7.65 0.28
N ALA A 36 3.81 6.42 -0.19
CA ALA A 36 2.82 5.79 -1.06
C ALA A 36 1.50 5.59 -0.32
N VAL A 37 0.39 5.75 -1.03
CA VAL A 37 -0.95 5.54 -0.46
C VAL A 37 -1.68 4.49 -1.28
N TYR A 38 -2.21 3.48 -0.61
CA TYR A 38 -2.97 2.40 -1.22
C TYR A 38 -4.39 2.35 -0.67
N ASP A 39 -5.32 1.94 -1.53
CA ASP A 39 -6.72 1.76 -1.12
C ASP A 39 -6.88 0.39 -0.48
N TYR A 40 -7.36 0.36 0.78
CA TYR A 40 -7.52 -0.88 1.53
C TYR A 40 -8.43 -1.88 0.80
N ASP A 41 -9.61 -1.43 0.36
CA ASP A 41 -10.56 -2.34 -0.29
C ASP A 41 -9.99 -2.92 -1.58
N LYS A 42 -9.25 -2.12 -2.35
CA LYS A 42 -8.60 -2.62 -3.56
C LYS A 42 -7.47 -3.60 -3.26
N CYS A 43 -6.75 -3.40 -2.16
CA CYS A 43 -5.75 -4.38 -1.74
C CYS A 43 -6.40 -5.72 -1.43
N ILE A 44 -7.54 -5.70 -0.75
CA ILE A 44 -8.29 -6.91 -0.45
C ILE A 44 -8.78 -7.57 -1.74
N ASP A 45 -9.30 -6.78 -2.68
CA ASP A 45 -9.74 -7.30 -3.98
C ASP A 45 -8.60 -7.99 -4.74
N VAL A 46 -7.40 -7.42 -4.70
CA VAL A 46 -6.22 -8.04 -5.33
C VAL A 46 -5.97 -9.43 -4.76
N LEU A 47 -6.01 -9.57 -3.44
CA LEU A 47 -5.79 -10.87 -2.81
C LEU A 47 -6.90 -11.87 -3.13
N MET A 48 -8.14 -11.40 -3.18
CA MET A 48 -9.26 -12.27 -3.55
C MET A 48 -9.11 -12.78 -4.98
N ASP A 49 -8.72 -11.90 -5.91
CA ASP A 49 -8.62 -12.26 -7.32
C ASP A 49 -7.37 -13.07 -7.64
N GLU A 50 -6.21 -12.65 -7.13
CA GLU A 50 -4.94 -13.26 -7.51
C GLU A 50 -4.57 -14.47 -6.67
N GLU A 51 -5.01 -14.51 -5.41
CA GLU A 51 -4.68 -15.61 -4.49
C GLU A 51 -5.88 -16.52 -4.20
N ASN A 52 -7.00 -16.30 -4.86
CA ASN A 52 -8.22 -17.10 -4.66
C ASN A 52 -8.67 -17.15 -3.19
N MET A 53 -8.51 -16.04 -2.49
CA MET A 53 -8.92 -15.96 -1.09
C MET A 53 -10.35 -15.48 -0.96
N SER A 54 -11.02 -15.90 0.12
CA SER A 54 -12.25 -15.25 0.53
C SER A 54 -11.91 -13.87 1.09
N ARG A 55 -12.92 -13.02 1.25
CA ARG A 55 -12.68 -11.68 1.80
C ARG A 55 -12.05 -11.75 3.19
N GLU A 56 -12.55 -12.64 4.05
CA GLU A 56 -12.01 -12.79 5.40
C GLU A 56 -10.54 -13.25 5.38
N GLU A 57 -10.24 -14.21 4.52
CA GLU A 57 -8.87 -14.69 4.36
C GLU A 57 -7.95 -13.59 3.85
N ALA A 58 -8.44 -12.79 2.88
CA ALA A 58 -7.66 -11.70 2.34
C ALA A 58 -7.38 -10.64 3.39
N MET A 59 -8.36 -10.30 4.22
CA MET A 59 -8.19 -9.32 5.28
C MET A 59 -7.17 -9.78 6.32
N GLU A 60 -7.24 -11.05 6.73
CA GLU A 60 -6.27 -11.62 7.67
C GLU A 60 -4.86 -11.65 7.08
N SER A 61 -4.76 -12.09 5.83
CA SER A 61 -3.48 -12.18 5.14
C SER A 61 -2.84 -10.80 4.99
N PHE A 62 -3.62 -9.81 4.62
CA PHE A 62 -3.12 -8.46 4.43
C PHE A 62 -2.62 -7.87 5.75
N ALA A 63 -3.40 -8.01 6.81
CA ALA A 63 -3.01 -7.49 8.11
C ALA A 63 -1.74 -8.17 8.64
N PHE A 64 -1.65 -9.48 8.47
CA PHE A 64 -0.49 -10.25 8.96
C PHE A 64 0.77 -9.93 8.17
N ASN A 65 0.69 -10.03 6.84
CA ASN A 65 1.89 -9.91 6.00
C ASN A 65 2.38 -8.46 5.90
N GLU A 66 1.47 -7.51 5.72
CA GLU A 66 1.88 -6.13 5.52
C GLU A 66 2.34 -5.48 6.83
N ALA A 67 1.72 -5.83 7.95
CA ALA A 67 2.12 -5.29 9.24
C ALA A 67 3.51 -5.76 9.65
N GLU A 68 3.93 -6.95 9.20
CA GLU A 68 5.24 -7.49 9.56
C GLU A 68 6.36 -7.08 8.60
N GLU A 69 6.03 -6.87 7.32
CA GLU A 69 7.05 -6.56 6.31
C GLU A 69 7.42 -5.08 6.24
N TYR A 70 6.49 -4.21 6.56
CA TYR A 70 6.67 -2.76 6.35
C TYR A 70 6.54 -2.01 7.66
N PHE A 71 7.62 -1.37 8.07
CA PHE A 71 7.62 -0.50 9.23
C PHE A 71 8.67 0.60 9.04
N GLY A 72 8.55 1.67 9.85
CA GLY A 72 9.48 2.79 9.79
C GLY A 72 8.91 3.99 9.03
N GLU A 73 9.76 4.97 8.78
CA GLU A 73 9.37 6.26 8.24
C GLU A 73 8.87 6.23 6.80
N ASN A 74 9.31 5.27 6.03
CA ASN A 74 8.98 5.17 4.61
C ASN A 74 7.88 4.15 4.31
N THR A 75 7.21 3.66 5.35
CA THR A 75 6.14 2.67 5.23
C THR A 75 4.95 3.25 4.48
N PRO A 76 4.38 2.51 3.51
CA PRO A 76 3.19 2.98 2.81
C PRO A 76 2.01 3.17 3.74
N LEU A 77 1.13 4.10 3.37
CA LEU A 77 -0.11 4.36 4.09
C LEU A 77 -1.25 3.60 3.42
N ILE A 78 -2.14 3.08 4.24
CA ILE A 78 -3.32 2.36 3.75
C ILE A 78 -4.54 3.21 4.07
N LEU A 79 -5.26 3.61 3.02
CA LEU A 79 -6.45 4.45 3.17
C LEU A 79 -7.67 3.55 3.28
N VAL A 80 -8.36 3.66 4.41
CA VAL A 80 -9.62 2.96 4.65
C VAL A 80 -10.74 3.99 4.52
N ARG A 81 -11.56 3.83 3.49
CA ARG A 81 -12.69 4.74 3.26
C ARG A 81 -13.96 4.15 3.85
N ARG A 82 -14.57 4.90 4.77
CA ARG A 82 -15.79 4.49 5.45
C ARG A 82 -16.80 5.61 5.48
#